data_5ce8ae43bc19a896be5917d7be3f8696
#
_entry.id   5ce8ae43bc19a896be5917d7be3f8696
#
_cell.length_a   1.000
_cell.length_b   1.000
_cell.length_c   1.000
_cell.angle_alpha   90.00
_cell.angle_beta   90.00
_cell.angle_gamma   90.00
#
_symmetry.space_group_name_H-M   'P 1'
#
loop_
_entity.id
_entity.type
_entity.pdbx_description
1 polymer ?
#
loop_
_entity_poly.entity_id
_entity_poly.type
_entity_poly.pdbx_seq_one_letter_code
_entity_poly.pdbx_strand_id
1 'polypeptide(L)'
;PLFAVNGTTTWETLFAHELSHHWWGDLVTCSTPQEMWLNEGWAVFSEHLFTELLYGAEAYQDAVRANNLDVLHYAAARDGNNYFAISNVPETFTYGATTYNKGASVVHTLRGYMGDELFFSCVTSFLNAHKFQPINAAMLRDYLSDCSGINLNDFFTDWVYQPGSLAFEIEDIGNTKGLTSSICIEQKK
;
A
#
# COMPACT_ATOMS: atom_id res chain seq x y z
N PRO A 1 -6.49 22.12 8.87
CA PRO A 1 -5.86 22.76 10.04
C PRO A 1 -5.37 24.16 9.72
N LEU A 2 -5.50 25.11 10.69
CA LEU A 2 -5.21 26.55 10.52
C LEU A 2 -3.77 26.87 10.11
N PHE A 3 -2.81 26.01 10.41
CA PHE A 3 -1.39 26.17 10.07
C PHE A 3 -1.03 25.80 8.62
N ALA A 4 -1.95 25.22 7.88
CA ALA A 4 -1.72 24.85 6.48
C ALA A 4 -1.90 26.05 5.51
N VAL A 5 -2.30 27.22 6.00
CA VAL A 5 -2.65 28.40 5.19
C VAL A 5 -1.51 29.43 5.11
N ASN A 6 -0.27 29.04 5.44
CA ASN A 6 0.86 29.97 5.48
C ASN A 6 1.60 30.17 4.13
N GLY A 7 1.09 29.57 3.04
CA GLY A 7 1.68 29.68 1.70
C GLY A 7 2.94 28.84 1.48
N THR A 8 3.19 27.86 2.34
CA THR A 8 4.27 26.87 2.16
C THR A 8 3.72 25.52 1.71
N THR A 9 4.56 24.68 1.11
CA THR A 9 4.23 23.30 0.69
C THR A 9 4.37 22.26 1.82
N THR A 10 4.71 22.70 3.03
CA THR A 10 5.05 21.82 4.18
C THR A 10 3.96 20.80 4.52
N TRP A 11 2.70 21.10 4.22
CA TRP A 11 1.55 20.25 4.59
C TRP A 11 0.81 19.68 3.39
N GLU A 12 1.36 19.77 2.20
CA GLU A 12 0.64 19.33 0.98
C GLU A 12 0.35 17.84 0.96
N THR A 13 1.28 17.00 1.44
CA THR A 13 1.06 15.55 1.55
C THR A 13 -0.04 15.23 2.55
N LEU A 14 -0.09 15.94 3.70
CA LEU A 14 -1.19 15.79 4.65
C LEU A 14 -2.53 16.19 4.01
N PHE A 15 -2.57 17.24 3.20
CA PHE A 15 -3.81 17.60 2.48
C PHE A 15 -4.21 16.51 1.48
N ALA A 16 -3.25 15.91 0.78
CA ALA A 16 -3.51 14.81 -0.14
C ALA A 16 -4.06 13.59 0.61
N HIS A 17 -3.51 13.30 1.81
CA HIS A 17 -4.00 12.27 2.70
C HIS A 17 -5.48 12.50 3.06
N GLU A 18 -5.78 13.63 3.68
CA GLU A 18 -7.14 13.98 4.11
C GLU A 18 -8.12 14.06 2.94
N LEU A 19 -7.68 14.57 1.77
CA LEU A 19 -8.51 14.58 0.57
C LEU A 19 -8.83 13.16 0.09
N SER A 20 -7.89 12.23 0.20
CA SER A 20 -8.08 10.85 -0.25
C SER A 20 -9.14 10.10 0.55
N HIS A 21 -9.39 10.52 1.80
CA HIS A 21 -10.47 9.96 2.61
C HIS A 21 -11.85 10.17 2.02
N HIS A 22 -12.05 11.11 1.08
CA HIS A 22 -13.29 11.19 0.30
C HIS A 22 -13.58 9.92 -0.51
N TRP A 23 -12.54 9.16 -0.89
CA TRP A 23 -12.67 7.86 -1.56
C TRP A 23 -12.53 6.70 -0.57
N TRP A 24 -11.46 6.71 0.24
CA TRP A 24 -11.10 5.66 1.19
C TRP A 24 -11.43 6.10 2.63
N GLY A 25 -12.70 6.14 2.96
CA GLY A 25 -13.25 6.64 4.21
C GLY A 25 -14.72 7.01 4.05
N ASP A 26 -15.03 7.88 3.07
CA ASP A 26 -16.38 8.38 2.83
C ASP A 26 -17.11 7.57 1.75
N LEU A 27 -16.50 7.41 0.56
CA LEU A 27 -17.14 6.68 -0.55
C LEU A 27 -17.22 5.18 -0.27
N VAL A 28 -16.12 4.60 0.21
CA VAL A 28 -16.06 3.26 0.78
C VAL A 28 -15.31 3.35 2.11
N THR A 29 -15.64 2.48 3.07
CA THR A 29 -14.93 2.45 4.36
C THR A 29 -14.72 1.02 4.83
N CYS A 30 -13.71 0.80 5.65
CA CYS A 30 -13.45 -0.52 6.23
C CYS A 30 -14.65 -1.03 7.05
N SER A 31 -14.99 -2.31 6.91
CA SER A 31 -16.13 -2.94 7.59
C SER A 31 -15.91 -3.09 9.09
N THR A 32 -14.67 -3.12 9.54
CA THR A 32 -14.28 -3.19 10.94
C THR A 32 -13.01 -2.37 11.18
N PRO A 33 -12.75 -1.89 12.41
CA PRO A 33 -11.52 -1.15 12.72
C PRO A 33 -10.25 -1.93 12.40
N GLN A 34 -10.27 -3.27 12.44
CA GLN A 34 -9.14 -4.12 12.15
C GLN A 34 -8.71 -4.12 10.67
N GLU A 35 -9.58 -3.59 9.79
CA GLU A 35 -9.33 -3.40 8.35
C GLU A 35 -8.97 -1.94 8.01
N MET A 36 -8.56 -1.13 8.99
CA MET A 36 -8.32 0.30 8.83
C MET A 36 -7.24 0.63 7.78
N TRP A 37 -6.39 -0.31 7.41
CA TRP A 37 -5.46 -0.14 6.29
C TRP A 37 -6.15 0.18 4.95
N LEU A 38 -7.42 -0.23 4.80
CA LEU A 38 -8.24 0.11 3.63
C LEU A 38 -8.59 1.60 3.56
N ASN A 39 -8.55 2.29 4.69
CA ASN A 39 -8.69 3.74 4.76
C ASN A 39 -7.30 4.39 4.77
N GLU A 40 -6.52 4.15 5.80
CA GLU A 40 -5.28 4.88 6.08
C GLU A 40 -4.10 4.47 5.16
N GLY A 41 -3.96 3.17 4.89
CA GLY A 41 -2.92 2.70 3.96
C GLY A 41 -3.11 3.22 2.54
N TRP A 42 -4.37 3.28 2.08
CA TRP A 42 -4.70 3.89 0.81
C TRP A 42 -4.54 5.41 0.82
N ALA A 43 -4.78 6.07 1.97
CA ALA A 43 -4.54 7.49 2.11
C ALA A 43 -3.06 7.84 2.01
N VAL A 44 -2.18 7.11 2.69
CA VAL A 44 -0.71 7.27 2.56
C VAL A 44 -0.24 6.95 1.13
N PHE A 45 -0.77 5.90 0.50
CA PHE A 45 -0.46 5.65 -0.91
C PHE A 45 -0.90 6.81 -1.82
N SER A 46 -2.01 7.46 -1.52
CA SER A 46 -2.47 8.64 -2.26
C SER A 46 -1.57 9.86 -2.08
N GLU A 47 -0.89 10.01 -0.93
CA GLU A 47 0.20 11.00 -0.76
C GLU A 47 1.34 10.75 -1.76
N HIS A 48 1.71 9.47 -1.95
CA HIS A 48 2.73 9.09 -2.92
C HIS A 48 2.27 9.37 -4.35
N LEU A 49 1.01 9.08 -4.71
CA LEU A 49 0.45 9.42 -6.02
C LEU A 49 0.40 10.93 -6.26
N PHE A 50 0.05 11.70 -5.24
CA PHE A 50 0.09 13.16 -5.32
C PHE A 50 1.51 13.66 -5.61
N THR A 51 2.51 13.08 -4.93
CA THR A 51 3.93 13.38 -5.16
C THR A 51 4.33 13.02 -6.59
N GLU A 52 3.90 11.87 -7.12
CA GLU A 52 4.13 11.47 -8.51
C GLU A 52 3.57 12.49 -9.50
N LEU A 53 2.32 12.90 -9.27
CA LEU A 53 1.61 13.82 -10.16
C LEU A 53 2.25 15.21 -10.24
N LEU A 54 2.70 15.74 -9.10
CA LEU A 54 3.24 17.11 -9.03
C LEU A 54 4.75 17.18 -9.26
N TYR A 55 5.51 16.18 -8.83
CA TYR A 55 6.96 16.20 -8.78
C TYR A 55 7.62 15.12 -9.65
N GLY A 56 6.83 14.21 -10.24
CA GLY A 56 7.29 13.20 -11.17
C GLY A 56 7.71 11.88 -10.51
N ALA A 57 8.06 10.92 -11.38
CA ALA A 57 8.31 9.52 -11.01
C ALA A 57 9.50 9.35 -10.04
N GLU A 58 10.54 10.15 -10.14
CA GLU A 58 11.70 10.09 -9.24
C GLU A 58 11.30 10.44 -7.80
N ALA A 59 10.54 11.54 -7.62
CA ALA A 59 10.02 11.94 -6.32
C ALA A 59 9.07 10.89 -5.72
N TYR A 60 8.24 10.25 -6.54
CA TYR A 60 7.43 9.11 -6.13
C TYR A 60 8.28 7.95 -5.61
N GLN A 61 9.31 7.56 -6.36
CA GLN A 61 10.21 6.47 -5.97
C GLN A 61 10.93 6.77 -4.65
N ASP A 62 11.35 8.02 -4.45
CA ASP A 62 11.97 8.44 -3.18
C ASP A 62 10.98 8.40 -2.01
N ALA A 63 9.74 8.83 -2.21
CA ALA A 63 8.70 8.75 -1.18
C ALA A 63 8.39 7.30 -0.81
N VAL A 64 8.21 6.42 -1.78
CA VAL A 64 7.98 4.98 -1.55
C VAL A 64 9.17 4.33 -0.87
N ARG A 65 10.40 4.65 -1.29
CA ARG A 65 11.63 4.14 -0.65
C ARG A 65 11.72 4.57 0.80
N ALA A 66 11.46 5.84 1.10
CA ALA A 66 11.45 6.36 2.46
C ALA A 66 10.41 5.64 3.32
N ASN A 67 9.19 5.47 2.80
CA ASN A 67 8.13 4.72 3.47
C ASN A 67 8.52 3.25 3.74
N ASN A 68 9.09 2.57 2.76
CA ASN A 68 9.53 1.17 2.92
C ASN A 68 10.65 1.04 3.96
N LEU A 69 11.61 1.96 3.98
CA LEU A 69 12.65 2.00 5.01
C LEU A 69 12.06 2.26 6.40
N ASP A 70 11.08 3.15 6.50
CA ASP A 70 10.35 3.40 7.75
C ASP A 70 9.64 2.13 8.25
N VAL A 71 8.97 1.41 7.37
CA VAL A 71 8.33 0.12 7.71
C VAL A 71 9.34 -0.89 8.23
N LEU A 72 10.45 -1.09 7.52
CA LEU A 72 11.47 -2.08 7.88
C LEU A 72 12.16 -1.78 9.19
N HIS A 73 12.43 -0.50 9.47
CA HIS A 73 13.21 -0.11 10.64
C HIS A 73 12.36 0.20 11.88
N TYR A 74 11.13 0.69 11.70
CA TYR A 74 10.41 1.32 12.81
C TYR A 74 8.98 0.84 13.01
N ALA A 75 8.33 0.19 12.02
CA ALA A 75 6.92 -0.16 12.18
C ALA A 75 6.69 -1.08 13.39
N ALA A 76 7.47 -2.16 13.52
CA ALA A 76 7.33 -3.07 14.65
C ALA A 76 7.57 -2.37 15.99
N ALA A 77 8.57 -1.48 16.08
CA ALA A 77 8.87 -0.75 17.33
C ALA A 77 7.72 0.20 17.72
N ARG A 78 7.11 0.88 16.75
CA ARG A 78 5.94 1.75 16.97
C ARG A 78 4.68 0.96 17.34
N ASP A 79 4.56 -0.25 16.84
CA ASP A 79 3.44 -1.15 17.10
C ASP A 79 3.73 -2.12 18.27
N GLY A 80 4.43 -1.65 19.28
CA GLY A 80 4.69 -2.36 20.54
C GLY A 80 5.66 -3.54 20.39
N ASN A 81 6.61 -3.49 19.47
CA ASN A 81 7.54 -4.55 19.08
C ASN A 81 6.85 -5.80 18.49
N ASN A 82 5.73 -5.58 17.81
CA ASN A 82 5.01 -6.65 17.14
C ASN A 82 5.04 -6.49 15.62
N TYR A 83 5.00 -7.62 14.94
CA TYR A 83 4.77 -7.69 13.50
C TYR A 83 3.34 -8.13 13.26
N PHE A 84 2.48 -7.23 12.79
CA PHE A 84 1.10 -7.56 12.47
C PHE A 84 0.90 -7.77 10.97
N ALA A 85 -0.08 -8.61 10.62
CA ALA A 85 -0.71 -8.56 9.32
C ALA A 85 -1.44 -7.22 9.17
N ILE A 86 -1.54 -6.65 7.97
CA ILE A 86 -2.27 -5.38 7.79
C ILE A 86 -3.78 -5.56 7.90
N SER A 87 -4.30 -6.73 7.52
CA SER A 87 -5.67 -7.13 7.81
C SER A 87 -5.73 -7.76 9.21
N ASN A 88 -6.76 -7.42 9.95
CA ASN A 88 -7.01 -7.92 11.30
C ASN A 88 -5.98 -7.47 12.37
N VAL A 89 -5.52 -6.22 12.26
CA VAL A 89 -4.68 -5.57 13.28
C VAL A 89 -5.44 -5.48 14.60
N PRO A 90 -4.81 -5.79 15.77
CA PRO A 90 -5.47 -5.61 17.07
C PRO A 90 -5.96 -4.17 17.28
N GLU A 91 -7.10 -4.00 17.94
CA GLU A 91 -7.79 -2.72 18.09
C GLU A 91 -6.88 -1.61 18.64
N THR A 92 -5.99 -1.93 19.57
CA THR A 92 -5.02 -0.99 20.16
C THR A 92 -4.02 -0.41 19.16
N PHE A 93 -3.81 -1.09 18.03
CA PHE A 93 -2.84 -0.72 16.98
C PHE A 93 -3.50 -0.35 15.66
N THR A 94 -4.82 -0.16 15.65
CA THR A 94 -5.59 0.20 14.45
C THR A 94 -5.04 1.45 13.74
N TYR A 95 -4.47 2.38 14.48
CA TYR A 95 -3.82 3.60 13.96
C TYR A 95 -2.29 3.53 14.11
N GLY A 96 -1.71 2.35 13.97
CA GLY A 96 -0.27 2.10 14.04
C GLY A 96 0.44 2.14 12.70
N ALA A 97 1.76 2.04 12.72
CA ALA A 97 2.60 2.10 11.53
C ALA A 97 2.34 0.94 10.54
N THR A 98 1.89 -0.21 11.04
CA THR A 98 1.45 -1.34 10.19
C THR A 98 0.25 -0.93 9.33
N THR A 99 -0.72 -0.25 9.89
CA THR A 99 -1.93 0.18 9.16
C THR A 99 -1.61 1.24 8.11
N TYR A 100 -0.86 2.27 8.46
CA TYR A 100 -0.51 3.38 7.59
C TYR A 100 0.61 3.01 6.59
N ASN A 101 1.82 2.88 7.11
CA ASN A 101 3.02 2.80 6.27
C ASN A 101 3.14 1.44 5.56
N LYS A 102 2.95 0.32 6.30
CA LYS A 102 2.96 -1.01 5.67
C LYS A 102 1.76 -1.18 4.74
N GLY A 103 0.57 -0.66 5.11
CA GLY A 103 -0.59 -0.63 4.23
C GLY A 103 -0.28 0.04 2.90
N ALA A 104 0.33 1.23 2.92
CA ALA A 104 0.75 1.93 1.70
C ALA A 104 1.79 1.16 0.87
N SER A 105 2.77 0.51 1.53
CA SER A 105 3.75 -0.35 0.86
C SER A 105 3.08 -1.51 0.12
N VAL A 106 2.05 -2.12 0.73
CA VAL A 106 1.29 -3.21 0.11
C VAL A 106 0.51 -2.72 -1.10
N VAL A 107 -0.15 -1.56 -1.01
CA VAL A 107 -0.88 -0.96 -2.14
C VAL A 107 0.06 -0.61 -3.30
N HIS A 108 1.24 -0.03 -2.99
CA HIS A 108 2.29 0.22 -3.99
C HIS A 108 2.73 -1.08 -4.69
N THR A 109 2.97 -2.13 -3.91
CA THR A 109 3.38 -3.43 -4.45
C THR A 109 2.28 -4.05 -5.31
N LEU A 110 1.01 -3.92 -4.90
CA LEU A 110 -0.16 -4.35 -5.67
C LEU A 110 -0.25 -3.62 -7.02
N ARG A 111 0.00 -2.29 -7.03
CA ARG A 111 0.11 -1.51 -8.28
C ARG A 111 1.19 -2.08 -9.21
N GLY A 112 2.38 -2.37 -8.68
CA GLY A 112 3.47 -2.98 -9.46
C GLY A 112 3.13 -4.38 -9.96
N TYR A 113 2.43 -5.18 -9.15
CA TYR A 113 2.03 -6.55 -9.50
C TYR A 113 0.97 -6.60 -10.61
N MET A 114 0.00 -5.67 -10.60
CA MET A 114 -1.07 -5.59 -11.59
C MET A 114 -0.67 -4.79 -12.84
N GLY A 115 0.29 -3.87 -12.72
CA GLY A 115 0.58 -2.83 -13.70
C GLY A 115 -0.43 -1.67 -13.66
N ASP A 116 0.01 -0.48 -14.02
CA ASP A 116 -0.74 0.77 -13.83
C ASP A 116 -2.13 0.75 -14.47
N GLU A 117 -2.24 0.28 -15.72
CA GLU A 117 -3.50 0.31 -16.46
C GLU A 117 -4.58 -0.53 -15.77
N LEU A 118 -4.28 -1.78 -15.43
CA LEU A 118 -5.22 -2.66 -14.74
C LEU A 118 -5.48 -2.18 -13.30
N PHE A 119 -4.43 -1.78 -12.58
CA PHE A 119 -4.58 -1.30 -11.22
C PHE A 119 -5.56 -0.13 -11.14
N PHE A 120 -5.33 0.96 -11.86
CA PHE A 120 -6.19 2.14 -11.77
C PHE A 120 -7.58 1.92 -12.32
N SER A 121 -7.73 1.16 -13.41
CA SER A 121 -9.06 0.86 -13.96
C SER A 121 -9.89 -0.02 -13.02
N CYS A 122 -9.31 -1.06 -12.46
CA CYS A 122 -10.00 -1.98 -11.55
C CYS A 122 -10.29 -1.34 -10.18
N VAL A 123 -9.38 -0.53 -9.64
CA VAL A 123 -9.61 0.24 -8.40
C VAL A 123 -10.74 1.24 -8.60
N THR A 124 -10.75 1.98 -9.70
CA THR A 124 -11.84 2.91 -10.02
C THR A 124 -13.19 2.18 -10.16
N SER A 125 -13.18 1.03 -10.81
CA SER A 125 -14.36 0.18 -10.94
C SER A 125 -14.85 -0.35 -9.59
N PHE A 126 -13.94 -0.79 -8.74
CA PHE A 126 -14.22 -1.24 -7.37
C PHE A 126 -14.91 -0.15 -6.54
N LEU A 127 -14.34 1.04 -6.51
CA LEU A 127 -14.91 2.20 -5.80
C LEU A 127 -16.33 2.51 -6.30
N ASN A 128 -16.55 2.46 -7.62
CA ASN A 128 -17.86 2.69 -8.20
C ASN A 128 -18.89 1.61 -7.85
N ALA A 129 -18.47 0.35 -7.80
CA ALA A 129 -19.35 -0.78 -7.48
C ALA A 129 -19.75 -0.83 -6.01
N HIS A 130 -18.88 -0.33 -5.10
CA HIS A 130 -19.07 -0.43 -3.65
C HIS A 130 -19.38 0.91 -2.98
N LYS A 131 -19.85 1.92 -3.74
CA LYS A 131 -20.21 3.24 -3.19
C LYS A 131 -21.10 3.12 -1.96
N PHE A 132 -20.70 3.80 -0.89
CA PHE A 132 -21.42 3.91 0.38
C PHE A 132 -21.62 2.55 1.08
N GLN A 133 -20.71 1.61 0.86
CA GLN A 133 -20.73 0.29 1.49
C GLN A 133 -19.47 0.07 2.34
N PRO A 134 -19.58 -0.68 3.44
CA PRO A 134 -18.41 -1.17 4.15
C PRO A 134 -17.72 -2.25 3.32
N ILE A 135 -16.39 -2.19 3.28
CA ILE A 135 -15.52 -3.11 2.52
C ILE A 135 -14.53 -3.83 3.44
N ASN A 136 -13.99 -4.95 2.97
CA ASN A 136 -12.90 -5.67 3.62
C ASN A 136 -11.87 -6.16 2.60
N ALA A 137 -10.74 -6.68 3.10
CA ALA A 137 -9.64 -7.15 2.27
C ALA A 137 -10.06 -8.23 1.26
N ALA A 138 -10.95 -9.16 1.65
CA ALA A 138 -11.41 -10.23 0.76
C ALA A 138 -12.24 -9.69 -0.40
N MET A 139 -13.14 -8.72 -0.14
CA MET A 139 -13.94 -8.06 -1.18
C MET A 139 -13.04 -7.35 -2.20
N LEU A 140 -12.02 -6.64 -1.71
CA LEU A 140 -11.04 -5.96 -2.58
C LEU A 140 -10.28 -6.98 -3.45
N ARG A 141 -9.72 -8.04 -2.84
CA ARG A 141 -9.02 -9.11 -3.52
C ARG A 141 -9.86 -9.73 -4.64
N ASP A 142 -11.07 -10.16 -4.29
CA ASP A 142 -11.94 -10.91 -5.20
C ASP A 142 -12.35 -10.03 -6.39
N TYR A 143 -12.75 -8.78 -6.12
CA TYR A 143 -13.11 -7.85 -7.16
C TYR A 143 -11.94 -7.50 -8.09
N LEU A 144 -10.76 -7.21 -7.53
CA LEU A 144 -9.59 -6.89 -8.35
C LEU A 144 -9.12 -8.11 -9.14
N SER A 145 -9.23 -9.33 -8.60
CA SER A 145 -8.93 -10.57 -9.32
C SER A 145 -9.86 -10.76 -10.51
N ASP A 146 -11.16 -10.61 -10.30
CA ASP A 146 -12.16 -10.77 -11.35
C ASP A 146 -12.03 -9.70 -12.45
N CYS A 147 -11.80 -8.44 -12.03
CA CYS A 147 -11.65 -7.31 -12.95
C CYS A 147 -10.39 -7.41 -13.81
N SER A 148 -9.26 -7.79 -13.22
CA SER A 148 -7.97 -7.83 -13.90
C SER A 148 -7.68 -9.16 -14.62
N GLY A 149 -8.37 -10.24 -14.23
CA GLY A 149 -8.06 -11.61 -14.65
C GLY A 149 -6.79 -12.18 -14.01
N ILE A 150 -6.18 -11.47 -13.03
CA ILE A 150 -5.01 -11.91 -12.29
C ILE A 150 -5.47 -12.54 -10.98
N ASN A 151 -5.04 -13.77 -10.68
CA ASN A 151 -5.32 -14.39 -9.38
C ASN A 151 -4.48 -13.71 -8.29
N LEU A 152 -5.12 -12.94 -7.41
CA LEU A 152 -4.47 -12.21 -6.32
C LEU A 152 -4.47 -12.97 -4.97
N ASN A 153 -4.91 -14.24 -4.94
CA ASN A 153 -4.99 -15.01 -3.69
C ASN A 153 -3.64 -15.13 -2.99
N ASP A 154 -2.58 -15.49 -3.73
CA ASP A 154 -1.24 -15.64 -3.15
C ASP A 154 -0.69 -14.28 -2.68
N PHE A 155 -0.89 -13.23 -3.49
CA PHE A 155 -0.51 -11.88 -3.09
C PHE A 155 -1.17 -11.47 -1.77
N PHE A 156 -2.48 -11.61 -1.64
CA PHE A 156 -3.18 -11.24 -0.40
C PHE A 156 -2.81 -12.15 0.77
N THR A 157 -2.58 -13.43 0.52
CA THR A 157 -2.11 -14.37 1.55
C THR A 157 -0.79 -13.90 2.15
N ASP A 158 0.18 -13.54 1.32
CA ASP A 158 1.54 -13.21 1.77
C ASP A 158 1.67 -11.77 2.27
N TRP A 159 1.01 -10.81 1.60
CA TRP A 159 1.18 -9.37 1.90
C TRP A 159 0.15 -8.81 2.86
N VAL A 160 -1.07 -9.33 2.86
CA VAL A 160 -2.21 -8.77 3.61
C VAL A 160 -2.51 -9.56 4.87
N TYR A 161 -2.54 -10.90 4.78
CA TYR A 161 -2.97 -11.76 5.88
C TYR A 161 -1.83 -12.34 6.72
N GLN A 162 -0.58 -12.22 6.28
CA GLN A 162 0.59 -12.66 7.05
C GLN A 162 1.28 -11.48 7.74
N PRO A 163 1.80 -11.71 8.96
CA PRO A 163 2.62 -10.72 9.66
C PRO A 163 4.02 -10.61 9.04
N GLY A 164 4.74 -9.54 9.36
CA GLY A 164 6.12 -9.32 8.91
C GLY A 164 6.21 -8.66 7.55
N SER A 165 7.39 -8.73 6.95
CA SER A 165 7.70 -8.22 5.62
C SER A 165 8.40 -9.30 4.81
N LEU A 166 8.16 -9.32 3.50
CA LEU A 166 8.87 -10.26 2.63
C LEU A 166 10.37 -9.93 2.61
N ALA A 167 11.18 -10.96 2.73
CA ALA A 167 12.63 -10.88 2.58
C ALA A 167 13.05 -11.69 1.33
N PHE A 168 13.95 -11.11 0.55
CA PHE A 168 14.50 -11.75 -0.64
C PHE A 168 16.02 -11.89 -0.50
N GLU A 169 16.55 -13.00 -0.99
CA GLU A 169 17.98 -13.22 -1.12
C GLU A 169 18.33 -13.41 -2.59
N ILE A 170 19.42 -12.79 -3.03
CA ILE A 170 19.98 -13.03 -4.36
C ILE A 170 20.93 -14.22 -4.24
N GLU A 171 20.53 -15.37 -4.81
CA GLU A 171 21.32 -16.60 -4.74
C GLU A 171 22.40 -16.67 -5.83
N ASP A 172 22.10 -16.16 -7.03
CA ASP A 172 23.05 -16.22 -8.16
C ASP A 172 22.89 -15.02 -9.09
N ILE A 173 24.01 -14.53 -9.57
CA ILE A 173 24.10 -13.55 -10.65
C ILE A 173 24.80 -14.23 -11.81
N GLY A 174 24.04 -14.91 -12.65
CA GLY A 174 24.56 -15.56 -13.85
C GLY A 174 25.08 -14.53 -14.84
N ASN A 175 26.38 -14.62 -15.17
CA ASN A 175 26.99 -13.79 -16.21
C ASN A 175 26.91 -14.55 -17.54
N THR A 176 25.89 -14.30 -18.33
CA THR A 176 25.81 -14.84 -19.69
C THR A 176 26.70 -13.97 -20.61
N LYS A 177 27.50 -14.62 -21.45
CA LYS A 177 28.27 -13.94 -22.49
C LYS A 177 27.28 -13.26 -23.46
N GLY A 178 26.94 -12.00 -23.21
CA GLY A 178 25.99 -11.23 -24.00
C GLY A 178 25.42 -10.03 -23.20
N LEU A 179 24.41 -9.37 -23.77
CA LEU A 179 23.75 -8.18 -23.19
C LEU A 179 22.70 -8.52 -22.11
N THR A 180 22.55 -9.78 -21.72
CA THR A 180 21.56 -10.22 -20.73
C THR A 180 22.26 -10.87 -19.53
N SER A 181 21.88 -10.44 -18.32
CA SER A 181 22.22 -11.10 -17.06
C SER A 181 20.97 -11.76 -16.46
N SER A 182 21.12 -12.94 -15.89
CA SER A 182 20.06 -13.58 -15.11
C SER A 182 20.32 -13.40 -13.61
N ILE A 183 19.28 -13.07 -12.86
CA ILE A 183 19.33 -12.95 -11.41
C ILE A 183 18.33 -13.97 -10.84
N CYS A 184 18.82 -14.84 -9.97
CA CYS A 184 17.96 -15.74 -9.21
C CYS A 184 17.65 -15.08 -7.86
N ILE A 185 16.37 -14.90 -7.57
CA ILE A 185 15.89 -14.28 -6.31
C ILE A 185 15.09 -15.35 -5.56
N GLU A 186 15.49 -15.67 -4.34
CA GLU A 186 14.72 -16.53 -3.45
C GLU A 186 13.99 -15.67 -2.42
N GLN A 187 12.68 -15.93 -2.26
CA GLN A 187 11.89 -15.36 -1.18
C GLN A 187 12.11 -16.19 0.08
N LYS A 188 12.58 -15.54 1.14
CA LYS A 188 12.70 -16.19 2.47
C LYS A 188 11.38 -16.12 3.21
N LYS A 189 11.05 -17.21 3.91
CA LYS A 189 9.86 -17.32 4.75
C LYS A 189 10.17 -16.84 6.17
#